data_04a718d1b76a6f0c0b8492890a2d3be9
#
_entry.id   04a718d1b76a6f0c0b8492890a2d3be9
#
_cell.length_a   1.000
_cell.length_b   1.000
_cell.length_c   1.000
_cell.angle_alpha   90.00
_cell.angle_beta   90.00
_cell.angle_gamma   90.00
#
_symmetry.space_group_name_H-M   'P 1'
#
loop_
_entity.id
_entity.type
_entity.pdbx_description
1 polymer ?
#
loop_
_entity_poly.entity_id
_entity_poly.type
_entity_poly.pdbx_seq_one_letter_code
_entity_poly.pdbx_strand_id
1 'polypeptide(L)'
;MLFNRSLPAPAHPTSITTLNGSNLEYVDNYKYLGVWLDCKLSSQTHIKHLQYKMKSRISFLYRNKASFTHAAKHTLVKLTILPILDFGDVISKIASNTLLNKLDAVYHSAIRFVTKAPYTTHHCDLYTLVGWPSLHTHHQTHWFQVIYKSLLGKAPPYLSYWSP
;
A
#
# COMPACT_ATOMS: atom_id res chain seq x y z
N MET A 1 17.24 4.98 -13.22
CA MET A 1 15.85 5.46 -13.29
C MET A 1 15.86 6.95 -13.11
N LEU A 2 15.21 7.71 -14.00
CA LEU A 2 15.04 9.15 -13.85
C LEU A 2 13.61 9.42 -13.38
N PHE A 3 13.45 10.22 -12.34
CA PHE A 3 12.15 10.62 -11.82
C PHE A 3 11.76 11.96 -12.42
N ASN A 4 10.61 12.01 -13.09
CA ASN A 4 10.06 13.24 -13.61
C ASN A 4 8.54 13.25 -13.47
N ARG A 5 8.02 14.16 -12.65
CA ARG A 5 6.59 14.22 -12.33
C ARG A 5 5.78 15.03 -13.34
N SER A 6 6.40 15.98 -14.02
CA SER A 6 5.71 17.00 -14.83
C SER A 6 6.07 17.00 -16.31
N LEU A 7 7.14 16.35 -16.73
CA LEU A 7 7.56 16.32 -18.13
C LEU A 7 7.35 14.91 -18.72
N PRO A 8 7.07 14.82 -20.03
CA PRO A 8 7.14 13.54 -20.72
C PRO A 8 8.54 12.94 -20.53
N ALA A 9 8.63 11.61 -20.40
CA ALA A 9 9.92 10.93 -20.30
C ALA A 9 10.81 11.40 -21.45
N PRO A 10 12.05 11.89 -21.18
CA PRO A 10 12.94 12.31 -22.25
C PRO A 10 13.15 11.13 -23.21
N ALA A 11 13.01 11.40 -24.49
CA ALA A 11 13.31 10.44 -25.53
C ALA A 11 14.77 9.99 -25.34
N HIS A 12 14.95 8.76 -24.89
CA HIS A 12 16.21 8.08 -24.64
C HIS A 12 17.30 8.93 -23.97
N PRO A 13 17.51 8.73 -22.65
CA PRO A 13 18.65 9.36 -21.98
C PRO A 13 19.94 8.89 -22.64
N THR A 14 20.90 9.77 -22.74
CA THR A 14 22.30 9.46 -23.07
C THR A 14 22.71 8.20 -22.29
N SER A 15 23.30 7.20 -22.96
CA SER A 15 23.73 5.96 -22.35
C SER A 15 24.65 6.27 -21.17
N ILE A 16 24.18 5.97 -19.96
CA ILE A 16 25.00 6.07 -18.75
C ILE A 16 25.79 4.79 -18.64
N THR A 17 27.11 4.88 -18.62
CA THR A 17 27.99 3.73 -18.44
C THR A 17 28.49 3.65 -17.01
N THR A 18 28.66 2.43 -16.52
CA THR A 18 29.35 2.19 -15.25
C THR A 18 30.87 2.43 -15.41
N LEU A 19 31.59 2.56 -14.31
CA LEU A 19 33.06 2.66 -14.32
C LEU A 19 33.75 1.49 -15.06
N ASN A 20 33.07 0.35 -15.17
CA ASN A 20 33.56 -0.83 -15.90
C ASN A 20 33.13 -0.84 -17.39
N GLY A 21 32.58 0.28 -17.91
CA GLY A 21 32.19 0.39 -19.32
C GLY A 21 30.91 -0.34 -19.73
N SER A 22 30.15 -0.94 -18.77
CA SER A 22 28.86 -1.56 -19.05
C SER A 22 27.77 -0.50 -19.10
N ASN A 23 26.88 -0.58 -20.11
CA ASN A 23 25.72 0.31 -20.20
C ASN A 23 24.70 0.00 -19.10
N LEU A 24 24.20 1.04 -18.43
CA LEU A 24 23.10 0.91 -17.49
C LEU A 24 21.78 0.83 -18.24
N GLU A 25 20.99 -0.20 -17.93
CA GLU A 25 19.67 -0.36 -18.49
C GLU A 25 18.70 0.68 -17.90
N TYR A 26 17.93 1.31 -18.78
CA TYR A 26 16.87 2.24 -18.39
C TYR A 26 15.58 1.47 -18.10
N VAL A 27 15.09 1.58 -16.87
CA VAL A 27 13.85 0.92 -16.44
C VAL A 27 12.81 1.95 -16.01
N ASP A 28 11.56 1.75 -16.43
CA ASP A 28 10.44 2.62 -16.06
C ASP A 28 9.93 2.38 -14.63
N ASN A 29 10.10 1.16 -14.15
CA ASN A 29 9.65 0.74 -12.82
C ASN A 29 10.80 0.03 -12.11
N TYR A 30 11.05 0.42 -10.87
CA TYR A 30 12.08 -0.18 -10.04
C TYR A 30 11.52 -0.56 -8.67
N LYS A 31 11.90 -1.74 -8.19
CA LYS A 31 11.50 -2.20 -6.84
C LYS A 31 12.61 -1.88 -5.85
N TYR A 32 12.34 -0.97 -4.92
CA TYR A 32 13.27 -0.59 -3.88
C TYR A 32 12.70 -0.92 -2.50
N LEU A 33 13.42 -1.70 -1.71
CA LEU A 33 13.00 -2.16 -0.37
C LEU A 33 11.54 -2.66 -0.31
N GLY A 34 11.09 -3.34 -1.37
CA GLY A 34 9.73 -3.88 -1.44
C GLY A 34 8.67 -2.93 -2.01
N VAL A 35 8.97 -1.65 -2.15
CA VAL A 35 8.11 -0.63 -2.76
C VAL A 35 8.42 -0.50 -4.26
N TRP A 36 7.39 -0.51 -5.10
CA TRP A 36 7.55 -0.23 -6.52
C TRP A 36 7.51 1.29 -6.75
N LEU A 37 8.58 1.79 -7.37
CA LEU A 37 8.71 3.17 -7.78
C LEU A 37 8.54 3.23 -9.30
N ASP A 38 7.63 4.03 -9.79
CA ASP A 38 7.51 4.37 -11.20
C ASP A 38 8.20 5.71 -11.50
N CYS A 39 8.58 5.96 -12.76
CA CYS A 39 9.30 7.17 -13.17
C CYS A 39 8.53 8.47 -12.85
N LYS A 40 7.20 8.40 -12.72
CA LYS A 40 6.33 9.54 -12.39
C LYS A 40 6.07 9.67 -10.88
N LEU A 41 6.55 8.74 -10.08
CA LEU A 41 6.26 8.64 -8.63
C LEU A 41 4.75 8.67 -8.33
N SER A 42 3.95 8.07 -9.21
CA SER A 42 2.49 8.04 -9.11
C SER A 42 1.98 7.00 -8.13
N SER A 43 2.84 6.11 -7.65
CA SER A 43 2.52 4.92 -6.84
C SER A 43 1.57 3.93 -7.53
N GLN A 44 1.27 4.11 -8.82
CA GLN A 44 0.30 3.26 -9.53
C GLN A 44 0.74 1.81 -9.58
N THR A 45 2.00 1.57 -9.92
CA THR A 45 2.57 0.22 -10.02
C THR A 45 2.58 -0.46 -8.65
N HIS A 46 2.93 0.29 -7.60
CA HIS A 46 2.92 -0.23 -6.23
C HIS A 46 1.51 -0.64 -5.77
N ILE A 47 0.53 0.24 -5.94
CA ILE A 47 -0.86 -0.03 -5.56
C ILE A 47 -1.46 -1.21 -6.33
N LYS A 48 -1.19 -1.33 -7.63
CA LYS A 48 -1.60 -2.49 -8.43
C LYS A 48 -1.01 -3.79 -7.88
N HIS A 49 0.28 -3.76 -7.50
CA HIS A 49 0.96 -4.91 -6.92
C HIS A 49 0.36 -5.29 -5.55
N LEU A 50 0.13 -4.32 -4.65
CA LEU A 50 -0.54 -4.57 -3.37
C LEU A 50 -1.93 -5.16 -3.58
N GLN A 51 -2.74 -4.58 -4.46
CA GLN A 51 -4.08 -5.05 -4.79
C GLN A 51 -4.06 -6.51 -5.29
N TYR A 52 -3.15 -6.85 -6.20
CA TYR A 52 -2.98 -8.22 -6.68
C TYR A 52 -2.65 -9.19 -5.55
N LYS A 53 -1.66 -8.83 -4.73
CA LYS A 53 -1.19 -9.65 -3.60
C LYS A 53 -2.31 -9.90 -2.58
N MET A 54 -3.08 -8.86 -2.24
CA MET A 54 -4.22 -8.97 -1.33
C MET A 54 -5.35 -9.82 -1.92
N LYS A 55 -5.74 -9.59 -3.18
CA LYS A 55 -6.78 -10.38 -3.87
C LYS A 55 -6.42 -11.86 -3.89
N SER A 56 -5.18 -12.20 -4.19
CA SER A 56 -4.69 -13.58 -4.17
C SER A 56 -4.86 -14.23 -2.80
N ARG A 57 -4.47 -13.54 -1.72
CA ARG A 57 -4.63 -14.04 -0.34
C ARG A 57 -6.09 -14.16 0.08
N ILE A 58 -6.91 -13.15 -0.22
CA ILE A 58 -8.34 -13.17 0.07
C ILE A 58 -9.01 -14.34 -0.67
N SER A 59 -8.67 -14.58 -1.93
CA SER A 59 -9.20 -15.71 -2.71
C SER A 59 -8.82 -17.05 -2.10
N PHE A 60 -7.61 -17.19 -1.58
CA PHE A 60 -7.19 -18.38 -0.84
C PHE A 60 -8.01 -18.56 0.44
N LEU A 61 -8.23 -17.50 1.21
CA LEU A 61 -9.03 -17.55 2.44
C LEU A 61 -10.49 -17.92 2.15
N TYR A 62 -11.08 -17.37 1.06
CA TYR A 62 -12.45 -17.70 0.65
C TYR A 62 -12.62 -19.16 0.26
N ARG A 63 -11.65 -19.77 -0.43
CA ARG A 63 -11.70 -21.20 -0.77
C ARG A 63 -11.73 -22.09 0.46
N ASN A 64 -11.05 -21.70 1.53
CA ASN A 64 -10.96 -22.46 2.77
C ASN A 64 -11.90 -21.94 3.86
N LYS A 65 -12.89 -21.12 3.52
CA LYS A 65 -13.76 -20.41 4.49
C LYS A 65 -14.53 -21.33 5.45
N ALA A 66 -14.84 -22.56 5.03
CA ALA A 66 -15.56 -23.53 5.83
C ALA A 66 -14.75 -24.04 7.04
N SER A 67 -13.43 -24.09 6.91
CA SER A 67 -12.52 -24.58 7.95
C SER A 67 -12.23 -23.56 9.05
N PHE A 68 -12.66 -22.29 8.89
CA PHE A 68 -12.31 -21.22 9.81
C PHE A 68 -13.48 -20.77 10.67
N THR A 69 -13.27 -20.74 11.99
CA THR A 69 -14.17 -20.07 12.93
C THR A 69 -14.17 -18.56 12.70
N HIS A 70 -15.15 -17.83 13.24
CA HIS A 70 -15.21 -16.38 13.14
C HIS A 70 -13.94 -15.70 13.69
N ALA A 71 -13.50 -16.11 14.89
CA ALA A 71 -12.28 -15.59 15.51
C ALA A 71 -11.04 -15.88 14.66
N ALA A 72 -10.92 -17.07 14.08
CA ALA A 72 -9.82 -17.43 13.19
C ALA A 72 -9.80 -16.54 11.93
N LYS A 73 -10.95 -16.26 11.30
CA LYS A 73 -11.04 -15.36 10.16
C LYS A 73 -10.55 -13.94 10.47
N HIS A 74 -10.99 -13.42 11.62
CA HIS A 74 -10.56 -12.11 12.10
C HIS A 74 -9.04 -12.03 12.29
N THR A 75 -8.46 -13.04 12.97
CA THR A 75 -7.01 -13.12 13.19
C THR A 75 -6.24 -13.28 11.89
N LEU A 76 -6.70 -14.16 10.99
CA LEU A 76 -6.06 -14.40 9.70
C LEU A 76 -6.00 -13.12 8.85
N VAL A 77 -7.09 -12.35 8.76
CA VAL A 77 -7.09 -11.10 8.02
C VAL A 77 -6.14 -10.08 8.67
N LYS A 78 -6.16 -9.94 9.99
CA LYS A 78 -5.22 -9.06 10.72
C LYS A 78 -3.76 -9.42 10.46
N LEU A 79 -3.41 -10.69 10.41
CA LEU A 79 -2.03 -11.13 10.26
C LEU A 79 -1.56 -11.23 8.82
N THR A 80 -2.47 -11.39 7.85
CA THR A 80 -2.07 -11.65 6.46
C THR A 80 -2.42 -10.54 5.47
N ILE A 81 -3.48 -9.77 5.73
CA ILE A 81 -3.97 -8.74 4.81
C ILE A 81 -3.57 -7.35 5.28
N LEU A 82 -3.82 -7.01 6.56
CA LEU A 82 -3.51 -5.68 7.07
C LEU A 82 -2.02 -5.32 6.94
N PRO A 83 -1.05 -6.20 7.25
CA PRO A 83 0.36 -5.85 7.08
C PRO A 83 0.78 -5.57 5.63
N ILE A 84 0.02 -6.09 4.64
CA ILE A 84 0.27 -5.75 3.24
C ILE A 84 -0.21 -4.33 2.94
N LEU A 85 -1.36 -3.92 3.51
CA LEU A 85 -1.89 -2.57 3.38
C LEU A 85 -0.99 -1.54 4.06
N ASP A 86 -0.49 -1.89 5.25
CA ASP A 86 0.34 -1.00 6.06
C ASP A 86 1.74 -0.80 5.46
N PHE A 87 2.18 -1.77 4.66
CA PHE A 87 3.50 -1.71 4.06
C PHE A 87 3.59 -0.62 2.98
N GLY A 88 4.30 0.46 3.29
CA GLY A 88 4.49 1.59 2.38
C GLY A 88 3.27 2.52 2.24
N ASP A 89 2.29 2.44 3.14
CA ASP A 89 1.09 3.28 3.14
C ASP A 89 1.42 4.78 3.20
N VAL A 90 2.43 5.16 3.98
CA VAL A 90 2.95 6.53 4.08
C VAL A 90 3.44 7.04 2.72
N ILE A 91 4.10 6.19 1.94
CA ILE A 91 4.61 6.55 0.61
C ILE A 91 3.45 6.62 -0.40
N SER A 92 2.51 5.68 -0.32
CA SER A 92 1.36 5.61 -1.22
C SER A 92 0.30 6.68 -0.97
N LYS A 93 0.37 7.43 0.14
CA LYS A 93 -0.55 8.52 0.47
C LYS A 93 -0.65 9.61 -0.62
N ILE A 94 0.41 9.82 -1.40
CA ILE A 94 0.43 10.78 -2.51
C ILE A 94 -0.27 10.26 -3.77
N ALA A 95 -0.75 9.03 -3.76
CA ALA A 95 -1.47 8.45 -4.89
C ALA A 95 -2.84 9.10 -5.09
N SER A 96 -3.37 9.01 -6.32
CA SER A 96 -4.69 9.54 -6.63
C SER A 96 -5.80 8.80 -5.85
N ASN A 97 -6.89 9.53 -5.56
CA ASN A 97 -8.05 8.95 -4.88
C ASN A 97 -8.61 7.72 -5.62
N THR A 98 -8.58 7.74 -6.95
CA THR A 98 -9.00 6.59 -7.77
C THR A 98 -8.19 5.32 -7.48
N LEU A 99 -6.89 5.47 -7.21
CA LEU A 99 -6.03 4.34 -6.86
C LEU A 99 -6.27 3.88 -5.43
N LEU A 100 -6.46 4.81 -4.49
CA LEU A 100 -6.77 4.49 -3.10
C LEU A 100 -8.12 3.77 -2.99
N ASN A 101 -9.14 4.19 -3.74
CA ASN A 101 -10.45 3.52 -3.79
C ASN A 101 -10.36 2.06 -4.26
N LYS A 102 -9.36 1.73 -5.08
CA LYS A 102 -9.11 0.33 -5.46
C LYS A 102 -8.59 -0.52 -4.30
N LEU A 103 -7.82 0.06 -3.38
CA LEU A 103 -7.40 -0.62 -2.16
C LEU A 103 -8.58 -0.76 -1.19
N ASP A 104 -9.41 0.29 -1.04
CA ASP A 104 -10.63 0.24 -0.24
C ASP A 104 -11.55 -0.90 -0.66
N ALA A 105 -11.78 -1.08 -1.96
CA ALA A 105 -12.60 -2.17 -2.46
C ALA A 105 -12.09 -3.56 -2.02
N VAL A 106 -10.76 -3.75 -2.01
CA VAL A 106 -10.15 -5.01 -1.55
C VAL A 106 -10.23 -5.13 -0.03
N TYR A 107 -10.05 -4.04 0.70
CA TYR A 107 -10.22 -4.00 2.14
C TYR A 107 -11.65 -4.37 2.57
N HIS A 108 -12.68 -3.82 1.90
CA HIS A 108 -14.07 -4.22 2.10
C HIS A 108 -14.31 -5.71 1.82
N SER A 109 -13.67 -6.28 0.81
CA SER A 109 -13.75 -7.72 0.55
C SER A 109 -13.17 -8.54 1.70
N ALA A 110 -12.07 -8.09 2.31
CA ALA A 110 -11.50 -8.74 3.48
C ALA A 110 -12.43 -8.65 4.72
N ILE A 111 -13.08 -7.49 4.93
CA ILE A 111 -14.05 -7.32 6.02
C ILE A 111 -15.26 -8.24 5.81
N ARG A 112 -15.81 -8.31 4.58
CA ARG A 112 -16.92 -9.22 4.26
C ARG A 112 -16.56 -10.68 4.48
N PHE A 113 -15.30 -11.07 4.24
CA PHE A 113 -14.85 -12.42 4.56
C PHE A 113 -14.95 -12.72 6.05
N VAL A 114 -14.62 -11.77 6.93
CA VAL A 114 -14.70 -11.92 8.39
C VAL A 114 -16.15 -11.91 8.85
N THR A 115 -16.93 -10.92 8.46
CA THR A 115 -18.30 -10.65 8.95
C THR A 115 -19.36 -11.54 8.32
N LYS A 116 -19.05 -12.18 7.17
CA LYS A 116 -20.01 -12.87 6.30
C LYS A 116 -21.13 -11.95 5.78
N ALA A 117 -20.92 -10.63 5.79
CA ALA A 117 -21.90 -9.66 5.32
C ALA A 117 -22.14 -9.80 3.81
N PRO A 118 -23.39 -9.62 3.33
CA PRO A 118 -23.70 -9.62 1.91
C PRO A 118 -23.01 -8.48 1.17
N TYR A 119 -22.90 -8.61 -0.16
CA TYR A 119 -22.25 -7.60 -0.98
C TYR A 119 -22.96 -6.24 -0.95
N THR A 120 -24.26 -6.24 -0.73
CA THR A 120 -25.12 -5.06 -0.63
C THR A 120 -24.94 -4.25 0.64
N THR A 121 -24.26 -4.80 1.68
CA THR A 121 -24.03 -4.10 2.93
C THR A 121 -23.17 -2.85 2.71
N HIS A 122 -23.65 -1.70 3.22
CA HIS A 122 -22.95 -0.44 3.12
C HIS A 122 -21.60 -0.49 3.85
N HIS A 123 -20.60 0.24 3.36
CA HIS A 123 -19.25 0.19 3.94
C HIS A 123 -19.19 0.68 5.40
N CYS A 124 -20.01 1.66 5.79
CA CYS A 124 -20.07 2.12 7.18
C CYS A 124 -20.49 1.00 8.13
N ASP A 125 -21.50 0.19 7.73
CA ASP A 125 -21.98 -0.93 8.53
C ASP A 125 -20.91 -2.03 8.63
N LEU A 126 -20.13 -2.24 7.57
CA LEU A 126 -19.03 -3.18 7.58
C LEU A 126 -17.97 -2.83 8.64
N TYR A 127 -17.60 -1.56 8.76
CA TYR A 127 -16.64 -1.10 9.75
C TYR A 127 -17.16 -1.29 11.18
N THR A 128 -18.44 -0.97 11.40
CA THR A 128 -19.10 -1.16 12.70
C THR A 128 -19.14 -2.65 13.09
N LEU A 129 -19.51 -3.53 12.15
CA LEU A 129 -19.61 -4.97 12.38
C LEU A 129 -18.27 -5.62 12.74
N VAL A 130 -17.18 -5.16 12.15
CA VAL A 130 -15.85 -5.74 12.39
C VAL A 130 -15.08 -5.02 13.50
N GLY A 131 -15.47 -3.79 13.87
CA GLY A 131 -14.78 -2.93 14.82
C GLY A 131 -13.44 -2.41 14.31
N TRP A 132 -13.29 -2.23 12.99
CA TRP A 132 -12.07 -1.67 12.39
C TRP A 132 -12.34 -0.28 11.82
N PRO A 133 -11.33 0.60 11.82
CA PRO A 133 -11.44 1.91 11.20
C PRO A 133 -11.52 1.79 9.66
N SER A 134 -12.00 2.84 9.00
CA SER A 134 -11.88 2.96 7.55
C SER A 134 -10.40 2.93 7.14
N LEU A 135 -10.10 2.50 5.92
CA LEU A 135 -8.72 2.48 5.42
C LEU A 135 -8.12 3.90 5.42
N HIS A 136 -8.90 4.91 5.10
CA HIS A 136 -8.48 6.30 5.16
C HIS A 136 -8.05 6.72 6.58
N THR A 137 -8.88 6.43 7.59
CA THR A 137 -8.56 6.73 9.00
C THR A 137 -7.32 5.96 9.46
N HIS A 138 -7.20 4.71 9.05
CA HIS A 138 -6.05 3.85 9.36
C HIS A 138 -4.74 4.43 8.82
N HIS A 139 -4.70 4.82 7.54
CA HIS A 139 -3.53 5.46 6.92
C HIS A 139 -3.22 6.84 7.54
N GLN A 140 -4.24 7.62 7.90
CA GLN A 140 -4.03 8.89 8.61
C GLN A 140 -3.38 8.67 9.97
N THR A 141 -3.83 7.67 10.73
CA THR A 141 -3.25 7.35 12.05
C THR A 141 -1.77 6.97 11.92
N HIS A 142 -1.41 6.14 10.94
CA HIS A 142 -0.01 5.77 10.68
C HIS A 142 0.82 7.01 10.30
N TRP A 143 0.29 7.88 9.46
CA TRP A 143 0.98 9.12 9.09
C TRP A 143 1.25 10.01 10.29
N PHE A 144 0.24 10.24 11.15
CA PHE A 144 0.43 11.00 12.38
C PHE A 144 1.42 10.35 13.33
N GLN A 145 1.43 9.02 13.43
CA GLN A 145 2.43 8.31 14.25
C GLN A 145 3.85 8.53 13.74
N VAL A 146 4.08 8.55 12.42
CA VAL A 146 5.40 8.84 11.84
C VAL A 146 5.84 10.26 12.16
N ILE A 147 4.95 11.26 11.97
CA ILE A 147 5.23 12.65 12.31
C ILE A 147 5.53 12.79 13.81
N TYR A 148 4.69 12.23 14.66
CA TYR A 148 4.86 12.29 16.12
C TYR A 148 6.20 11.68 16.58
N LYS A 149 6.56 10.52 16.02
CA LYS A 149 7.86 9.90 16.30
C LYS A 149 9.03 10.77 15.83
N SER A 150 8.89 11.44 14.69
CA SER A 150 9.92 12.37 14.18
C SER A 150 10.10 13.56 15.12
N LEU A 151 9.01 14.17 15.58
CA LEU A 151 9.04 15.29 16.54
C LEU A 151 9.64 14.91 17.90
N LEU A 152 9.41 13.68 18.35
CA LEU A 152 9.98 13.17 19.61
C LEU A 152 11.45 12.72 19.48
N GLY A 153 12.08 12.89 18.32
CA GLY A 153 13.45 12.40 18.08
C GLY A 153 13.59 10.87 18.10
N LYS A 154 12.46 10.13 18.02
CA LYS A 154 12.44 8.66 17.97
C LYS A 154 12.50 8.11 16.54
N ALA A 155 12.54 8.98 15.55
CA ALA A 155 12.79 8.64 14.16
C ALA A 155 14.28 8.75 13.83
N PRO A 156 14.73 8.13 12.71
CA PRO A 156 16.10 8.29 12.26
C PRO A 156 16.49 9.76 12.11
N PRO A 157 17.76 10.15 12.43
CA PRO A 157 18.19 11.55 12.48
C PRO A 157 17.88 12.36 11.23
N TYR A 158 17.94 11.75 10.05
CA TYR A 158 17.64 12.42 8.78
C TYR A 158 16.17 12.86 8.62
N LEU A 159 15.24 12.33 9.42
CA LEU A 159 13.86 12.78 9.46
C LEU A 159 13.60 13.87 10.50
N SER A 160 14.44 13.98 11.53
CA SER A 160 14.30 15.01 12.56
C SER A 160 14.74 16.41 12.10
N TYR A 161 15.57 16.50 11.06
CA TYR A 161 15.99 17.77 10.45
C TYR A 161 14.86 18.53 9.70
N TRP A 162 13.69 17.91 9.53
CA TRP A 162 12.53 18.52 8.87
C TRP A 162 11.54 19.15 9.86
N SER A 163 11.90 19.22 11.17
CA SER A 163 11.14 20.03 12.13
C SER A 163 11.44 21.51 11.87
N PRO A 164 10.41 22.36 11.69
CA PRO A 164 10.61 23.82 11.62
C PRO A 164 11.16 24.38 12.92
#